data_731a584682c9f1957ea09d65e448947b
#
_entry.id   731a584682c9f1957ea09d65e448947b
#
_cell.length_a   1.000
_cell.length_b   1.000
_cell.length_c   1.000
_cell.angle_alpha   90.00
_cell.angle_beta   90.00
_cell.angle_gamma   90.00
#
_symmetry.space_group_name_H-M   'P 1'
#
loop_
_entity.id
_entity.type
_entity.pdbx_description
1 polymer ?
#
loop_
_entity_poly.entity_id
_entity_poly.type
_entity_poly.pdbx_seq_one_letter_code
_entity_poly.pdbx_strand_id
1 'polypeptide(L)'
;MSLSTKKGISFGITSGVITTLGMIVGVNASTSSRLAVISAIVAIAIADAFSDAVAMHVSEESEGIHSGKDVWEATMSTFLAKFIFALTFVIPIWFLSLETAVVVDIIWGLLIMTVFNVLLARAQKESPIKVVVEHLAIAIVVILITFAVGSLLSTIT
;
A
#
# COMPACT_ATOMS: atom_id res chain seq x y z
N MET A 1 -4.69 20.35 8.96
CA MET A 1 -4.25 18.95 9.13
C MET A 1 -2.99 18.96 9.97
N SER A 2 -2.98 18.24 11.10
CA SER A 2 -1.82 18.16 12.00
C SER A 2 -0.64 17.46 11.31
N LEU A 3 0.57 17.59 11.88
CA LEU A 3 1.76 16.89 11.38
C LEU A 3 1.59 15.38 11.53
N SER A 4 1.05 14.93 12.66
CA SER A 4 0.78 13.52 12.95
C SER A 4 -0.20 12.89 11.96
N THR A 5 -1.30 13.60 11.61
CA THR A 5 -2.23 13.16 10.55
C THR A 5 -1.52 13.03 9.20
N LYS A 6 -0.65 13.99 8.83
CA LYS A 6 0.11 13.91 7.58
C LYS A 6 1.04 12.71 7.56
N LYS A 7 1.76 12.45 8.67
CA LYS A 7 2.66 11.31 8.83
C LYS A 7 1.91 10.00 8.65
N GLY A 8 0.77 9.85 9.33
CA GLY A 8 -0.06 8.65 9.24
C GLY A 8 -0.64 8.42 7.84
N ILE A 9 -1.18 9.44 7.17
CA ILE A 9 -1.68 9.33 5.79
C ILE A 9 -0.55 8.94 4.84
N SER A 10 0.61 9.58 4.96
CA SER A 10 1.75 9.31 4.07
C SER A 10 2.23 7.87 4.19
N PHE A 11 2.37 7.39 5.40
CA PHE A 11 2.75 6.01 5.66
C PHE A 11 1.67 5.03 5.17
N GLY A 12 0.41 5.29 5.52
CA GLY A 12 -0.72 4.42 5.18
C GLY A 12 -0.93 4.26 3.67
N ILE A 13 -0.85 5.35 2.90
CA ILE A 13 -0.96 5.28 1.42
C ILE A 13 0.22 4.51 0.83
N THR A 14 1.45 4.89 1.18
CA THR A 14 2.65 4.29 0.60
C THR A 14 2.73 2.80 0.91
N SER A 15 2.60 2.42 2.18
CA SER A 15 2.61 1.03 2.62
C SER A 15 1.44 0.25 2.01
N GLY A 16 0.22 0.81 2.06
CA GLY A 16 -0.99 0.16 1.56
C GLY A 16 -0.94 -0.16 0.07
N VAL A 17 -0.46 0.77 -0.75
CA VAL A 17 -0.33 0.53 -2.20
C VAL A 17 0.73 -0.53 -2.51
N ILE A 18 1.91 -0.44 -1.90
CA ILE A 18 3.02 -1.37 -2.16
C ILE A 18 2.64 -2.80 -1.73
N THR A 19 2.11 -2.96 -0.51
CA THR A 19 1.76 -4.29 0.02
C THR A 19 0.60 -4.91 -0.77
N THR A 20 -0.40 -4.12 -1.14
CA THR A 20 -1.55 -4.62 -1.92
C THR A 20 -1.12 -5.02 -3.33
N LEU A 21 -0.31 -4.21 -4.02
CA LEU A 21 0.21 -4.58 -5.35
C LEU A 21 1.05 -5.86 -5.31
N GLY A 22 1.96 -5.98 -4.34
CA GLY A 22 2.75 -7.18 -4.17
C GLY A 22 1.89 -8.42 -3.94
N MET A 23 0.84 -8.28 -3.11
CA MET A 23 -0.10 -9.38 -2.85
C MET A 23 -0.93 -9.75 -4.10
N ILE A 24 -1.48 -8.77 -4.81
CA ILE A 24 -2.26 -9.02 -6.03
C ILE A 24 -1.42 -9.81 -7.04
N VAL A 25 -0.22 -9.32 -7.31
CA VAL A 25 0.68 -9.92 -8.31
C VAL A 25 1.15 -11.31 -7.87
N GLY A 26 1.57 -11.46 -6.61
CA GLY A 26 2.05 -12.73 -6.09
C GLY A 26 0.96 -13.81 -6.03
N VAL A 27 -0.23 -13.47 -5.52
CA VAL A 27 -1.36 -14.42 -5.44
C VAL A 27 -1.91 -14.74 -6.82
N ASN A 28 -2.00 -13.77 -7.73
CA ASN A 28 -2.41 -14.04 -9.10
C ASN A 28 -1.42 -14.97 -9.81
N ALA A 29 -0.12 -14.72 -9.69
CA ALA A 29 0.90 -15.55 -10.31
C ALA A 29 0.92 -16.98 -9.77
N SER A 30 0.57 -17.20 -8.50
CA SER A 30 0.56 -18.52 -7.88
C SER A 30 -0.74 -19.31 -8.08
N THR A 31 -1.89 -18.63 -8.18
CA THR A 31 -3.19 -19.32 -8.11
C THR A 31 -4.07 -19.11 -9.33
N SER A 32 -3.88 -18.03 -10.09
CA SER A 32 -4.77 -17.55 -11.15
C SER A 32 -6.25 -17.49 -10.73
N SER A 33 -6.50 -17.30 -9.44
CA SER A 33 -7.83 -17.34 -8.82
C SER A 33 -8.30 -15.96 -8.41
N ARG A 34 -9.37 -15.48 -9.05
CA ARG A 34 -10.03 -14.21 -8.69
C ARG A 34 -10.43 -14.17 -7.22
N LEU A 35 -11.02 -15.26 -6.72
CA LEU A 35 -11.43 -15.32 -5.31
C LEU A 35 -10.25 -15.22 -4.37
N ALA A 36 -9.14 -15.89 -4.68
CA ALA A 36 -7.93 -15.82 -3.87
C ALA A 36 -7.37 -14.39 -3.85
N VAL A 37 -7.32 -13.71 -4.99
CA VAL A 37 -6.85 -12.32 -5.07
C VAL A 37 -7.75 -11.37 -4.27
N ILE A 38 -9.08 -11.44 -4.42
CA ILE A 38 -10.01 -10.60 -3.64
C ILE A 38 -9.88 -10.88 -2.15
N SER A 39 -9.83 -12.15 -1.75
CA SER A 39 -9.66 -12.53 -0.34
C SER A 39 -8.36 -12.00 0.25
N ALA A 40 -7.27 -12.05 -0.52
CA ALA A 40 -5.98 -11.53 -0.11
C ALA A 40 -6.00 -10.00 0.04
N ILE A 41 -6.63 -9.26 -0.88
CA ILE A 41 -6.78 -7.80 -0.77
C ILE A 41 -7.55 -7.44 0.49
N VAL A 42 -8.70 -8.09 0.72
CA VAL A 42 -9.55 -7.80 1.90
C VAL A 42 -8.81 -8.16 3.20
N ALA A 43 -8.12 -9.30 3.24
CA ALA A 43 -7.34 -9.71 4.40
C ALA A 43 -6.22 -8.71 4.73
N ILE A 44 -5.48 -8.25 3.70
CA ILE A 44 -4.46 -7.22 3.86
C ILE A 44 -5.08 -5.87 4.28
N ALA A 45 -6.17 -5.46 3.65
CA ALA A 45 -6.83 -4.21 4.01
C ALA A 45 -7.21 -4.17 5.49
N ILE A 46 -7.53 -5.30 6.09
CA ILE A 46 -7.86 -5.38 7.51
C ILE A 46 -6.60 -5.60 8.36
N ALA A 47 -5.95 -6.75 8.20
CA ALA A 47 -4.89 -7.17 9.11
C ALA A 47 -3.65 -6.28 9.05
N ASP A 48 -3.22 -5.91 7.85
CA ASP A 48 -2.03 -5.13 7.65
C ASP A 48 -2.27 -3.63 7.97
N ALA A 49 -3.50 -3.12 7.75
CA ALA A 49 -3.85 -1.78 8.19
C ALA A 49 -3.88 -1.66 9.72
N PHE A 50 -4.37 -2.68 10.44
CA PHE A 50 -4.28 -2.71 11.90
C PHE A 50 -2.84 -2.82 12.39
N SER A 51 -2.04 -3.70 11.80
CA SER A 51 -0.63 -3.89 12.14
C SER A 51 0.16 -2.59 11.99
N ASP A 52 0.02 -1.93 10.85
CA ASP A 52 0.70 -0.67 10.58
C ASP A 52 0.22 0.48 11.48
N ALA A 53 -1.07 0.52 11.78
CA ALA A 53 -1.62 1.50 12.71
C ALA A 53 -1.06 1.33 14.12
N VAL A 54 -0.94 0.09 14.59
CA VAL A 54 -0.32 -0.21 15.90
C VAL A 54 1.19 0.11 15.88
N ALA A 55 1.88 -0.23 14.79
CA ALA A 55 3.31 0.11 14.64
C ALA A 55 3.52 1.64 14.66
N MET A 56 2.65 2.40 13.98
CA MET A 56 2.66 3.85 14.02
C MET A 56 2.39 4.38 15.43
N HIS A 57 1.42 3.81 16.14
CA HIS A 57 1.10 4.16 17.52
C HIS A 57 2.32 4.04 18.42
N VAL A 58 2.94 2.86 18.41
CA VAL A 58 4.13 2.57 19.22
C VAL A 58 5.31 3.47 18.83
N SER A 59 5.49 3.74 17.54
CA SER A 59 6.54 4.64 17.05
C SER A 59 6.36 6.07 17.58
N GLU A 60 5.15 6.63 17.46
CA GLU A 60 4.84 7.98 17.95
C GLU A 60 4.96 8.09 19.48
N GLU A 61 4.49 7.05 20.20
CA GLU A 61 4.57 7.00 21.66
C GLU A 61 6.03 6.92 22.14
N SER A 62 6.87 6.16 21.44
CA SER A 62 8.28 5.97 21.79
C SER A 62 9.15 7.23 21.66
N GLU A 63 8.73 8.18 20.82
CA GLU A 63 9.42 9.47 20.68
C GLU A 63 9.27 10.35 21.93
N GLY A 64 8.23 10.15 22.75
CA GLY A 64 8.02 10.82 24.04
C GLY A 64 7.76 12.33 23.98
N ILE A 65 7.61 12.89 22.77
CA ILE A 65 7.41 14.32 22.51
C ILE A 65 5.99 14.64 22.03
N HIS A 66 5.20 13.62 21.67
CA HIS A 66 3.86 13.77 21.14
C HIS A 66 2.81 13.67 22.25
N SER A 67 1.74 14.47 22.14
CA SER A 67 0.58 14.29 23.00
C SER A 67 -0.17 13.00 22.66
N GLY A 68 -0.92 12.43 23.60
CA GLY A 68 -1.74 11.25 23.34
C GLY A 68 -2.73 11.46 22.18
N LYS A 69 -3.18 12.71 21.95
CA LYS A 69 -4.01 13.06 20.80
C LYS A 69 -3.25 12.92 19.50
N ASP A 70 -2.01 13.39 19.41
CA ASP A 70 -1.17 13.30 18.22
C ASP A 70 -0.88 11.85 17.87
N VAL A 71 -0.58 11.00 18.87
CA VAL A 71 -0.39 9.56 18.70
C VAL A 71 -1.61 8.91 18.08
N TRP A 72 -2.82 9.18 18.61
CA TRP A 72 -4.05 8.63 18.05
C TRP A 72 -4.40 9.19 16.67
N GLU A 73 -4.10 10.46 16.38
CA GLU A 73 -4.27 11.03 15.04
C GLU A 73 -3.39 10.33 14.01
N ALA A 74 -2.12 10.06 14.32
CA ALA A 74 -1.23 9.31 13.45
C ALA A 74 -1.73 7.87 13.24
N THR A 75 -2.12 7.20 14.32
CA THR A 75 -2.63 5.83 14.32
C THR A 75 -3.86 5.69 13.42
N MET A 76 -4.88 6.49 13.68
CA MET A 76 -6.15 6.40 12.94
C MET A 76 -6.01 6.80 11.49
N SER A 77 -5.19 7.82 11.21
CA SER A 77 -4.95 8.24 9.82
C SER A 77 -4.15 7.19 9.05
N THR A 78 -3.22 6.47 9.68
CA THR A 78 -2.52 5.33 9.08
C THR A 78 -3.51 4.22 8.72
N PHE A 79 -4.33 3.81 9.69
CA PHE A 79 -5.34 2.78 9.47
C PHE A 79 -6.27 3.13 8.32
N LEU A 80 -6.92 4.29 8.40
CA LEU A 80 -7.93 4.69 7.42
C LEU A 80 -7.34 4.86 6.02
N ALA A 81 -6.18 5.50 5.91
CA ALA A 81 -5.52 5.68 4.64
C ALA A 81 -5.18 4.33 3.99
N LYS A 82 -4.52 3.43 4.74
CA LYS A 82 -4.16 2.11 4.24
C LYS A 82 -5.38 1.27 3.87
N PHE A 83 -6.37 1.20 4.75
CA PHE A 83 -7.60 0.44 4.56
C PHE A 83 -8.37 0.89 3.30
N ILE A 84 -8.60 2.19 3.17
CA ILE A 84 -9.36 2.74 2.05
C ILE A 84 -8.62 2.51 0.74
N PHE A 85 -7.32 2.85 0.68
CA PHE A 85 -6.56 2.70 -0.56
C PHE A 85 -6.41 1.23 -0.97
N ALA A 86 -6.18 0.30 -0.04
CA ALA A 86 -6.13 -1.12 -0.34
C ALA A 86 -7.46 -1.63 -0.93
N LEU A 87 -8.60 -1.20 -0.41
CA LEU A 87 -9.91 -1.61 -0.93
C LEU A 87 -10.20 -1.08 -2.34
N THR A 88 -9.58 0.01 -2.79
CA THR A 88 -9.77 0.48 -4.17
C THR A 88 -9.35 -0.53 -5.21
N PHE A 89 -8.40 -1.40 -4.90
CA PHE A 89 -7.90 -2.45 -5.79
C PHE A 89 -8.89 -3.62 -6.00
N VAL A 90 -9.90 -3.74 -5.15
CA VAL A 90 -10.97 -4.74 -5.37
C VAL A 90 -11.81 -4.38 -6.60
N ILE A 91 -11.92 -3.09 -6.93
CA ILE A 91 -12.81 -2.61 -7.99
C ILE A 91 -12.45 -3.20 -9.37
N PRO A 92 -11.22 -3.08 -9.89
CA PRO A 92 -10.84 -3.68 -11.15
C PRO A 92 -10.99 -5.21 -11.13
N ILE A 93 -10.58 -5.88 -10.04
CA ILE A 93 -10.69 -7.34 -9.90
C ILE A 93 -12.14 -7.82 -9.96
N TRP A 94 -13.08 -7.01 -9.47
CA TRP A 94 -14.49 -7.35 -9.48
C TRP A 94 -15.13 -7.24 -10.86
N PHE A 95 -14.79 -6.21 -11.63
CA PHE A 95 -15.50 -5.87 -12.88
C PHE A 95 -14.81 -6.32 -14.17
N LEU A 96 -13.48 -6.58 -14.15
CA LEU A 96 -12.71 -6.91 -15.34
C LEU A 96 -12.31 -8.40 -15.35
N SER A 97 -11.81 -8.90 -16.49
CA SER A 97 -11.10 -10.20 -16.49
C SER A 97 -9.89 -10.12 -15.56
N LEU A 98 -9.53 -11.22 -14.90
CA LEU A 98 -8.47 -11.21 -13.89
C LEU A 98 -7.14 -10.67 -14.44
N GLU A 99 -6.76 -11.11 -15.64
CA GLU A 99 -5.52 -10.65 -16.29
C GLU A 99 -5.54 -9.13 -16.55
N THR A 100 -6.66 -8.62 -17.09
CA THR A 100 -6.82 -7.17 -17.32
C THR A 100 -6.84 -6.39 -16.01
N ALA A 101 -7.53 -6.92 -15.00
CA ALA A 101 -7.65 -6.30 -13.70
C ALA A 101 -6.28 -6.13 -13.02
N VAL A 102 -5.43 -7.15 -13.04
CA VAL A 102 -4.07 -7.07 -12.48
C VAL A 102 -3.24 -5.98 -13.16
N VAL A 103 -3.32 -5.87 -14.49
CA VAL A 103 -2.63 -4.80 -15.22
C VAL A 103 -3.17 -3.42 -14.84
N VAL A 104 -4.49 -3.28 -14.76
CA VAL A 104 -5.14 -2.03 -14.32
C VAL A 104 -4.74 -1.67 -12.90
N ASP A 105 -4.69 -2.64 -12.00
CA ASP A 105 -4.27 -2.42 -10.60
C ASP A 105 -2.82 -1.98 -10.50
N ILE A 106 -1.92 -2.56 -11.29
CA ILE A 106 -0.51 -2.10 -11.33
C ILE A 106 -0.45 -0.63 -11.78
N ILE A 107 -1.14 -0.29 -12.88
CA ILE A 107 -1.18 1.09 -13.38
C ILE A 107 -1.79 2.03 -12.32
N TRP A 108 -2.90 1.63 -11.70
CA TRP A 108 -3.58 2.39 -10.66
C TRP A 108 -2.69 2.64 -9.45
N GLY A 109 -2.03 1.62 -8.92
CA GLY A 109 -1.14 1.75 -7.79
C GLY A 109 0.08 2.63 -8.09
N LEU A 110 0.72 2.47 -9.24
CA LEU A 110 1.83 3.32 -9.65
C LEU A 110 1.38 4.78 -9.86
N LEU A 111 0.16 5.01 -10.35
CA LEU A 111 -0.42 6.34 -10.49
C LEU A 111 -0.66 6.99 -9.11
N ILE A 112 -1.29 6.27 -8.17
CA ILE A 112 -1.49 6.75 -6.79
C ILE A 112 -0.15 7.13 -6.18
N MET A 113 0.85 6.24 -6.25
CA MET A 113 2.18 6.48 -5.73
C MET A 113 2.82 7.72 -6.35
N THR A 114 2.73 7.87 -7.68
CA THR A 114 3.29 9.03 -8.38
C THR A 114 2.64 10.32 -7.92
N VAL A 115 1.31 10.40 -7.97
CA VAL A 115 0.58 11.61 -7.58
C VAL A 115 0.85 11.97 -6.12
N PHE A 116 0.76 10.97 -5.24
CA PHE A 116 0.97 11.18 -3.81
C PHE A 116 2.39 11.64 -3.51
N ASN A 117 3.43 11.01 -4.08
CA ASN A 117 4.81 11.38 -3.84
C ASN A 117 5.18 12.76 -4.43
N VAL A 118 4.57 13.16 -5.56
CA VAL A 118 4.70 14.54 -6.07
C VAL A 118 4.14 15.55 -5.07
N LEU A 119 2.96 15.28 -4.50
CA LEU A 119 2.34 16.17 -3.50
C LEU A 119 3.18 16.23 -2.22
N LEU A 120 3.68 15.08 -1.77
CA LEU A 120 4.52 14.96 -0.58
C LEU A 120 5.83 15.74 -0.75
N ALA A 121 6.55 15.51 -1.86
CA ALA A 121 7.81 16.20 -2.15
C ALA A 121 7.66 17.72 -2.22
N ARG A 122 6.58 18.20 -2.86
CA ARG A 122 6.27 19.63 -2.90
C ARG A 122 6.02 20.21 -1.50
N ALA A 123 5.32 19.47 -0.64
CA ALA A 123 5.06 19.90 0.72
C ALA A 123 6.34 19.95 1.58
N GLN A 124 7.30 19.08 1.30
CA GLN A 124 8.60 19.00 1.98
C GLN A 124 9.67 19.90 1.34
N LYS A 125 9.36 20.57 0.23
CA LYS A 125 10.32 21.35 -0.58
C LYS A 125 11.49 20.52 -1.12
N GLU A 126 11.24 19.25 -1.38
CA GLU A 126 12.18 18.32 -2.00
C GLU A 126 11.95 18.20 -3.50
N SER A 127 12.89 17.56 -4.20
CA SER A 127 12.75 17.28 -5.63
C SER A 127 11.68 16.20 -5.88
N PRO A 128 10.56 16.51 -6.55
CA PRO A 128 9.52 15.52 -6.82
C PRO A 128 10.02 14.32 -7.62
N ILE A 129 10.92 14.53 -8.55
CA ILE A 129 11.48 13.46 -9.41
C ILE A 129 12.25 12.45 -8.54
N LYS A 130 13.09 12.93 -7.61
CA LYS A 130 13.87 12.06 -6.74
C LYS A 130 12.94 11.18 -5.87
N VAL A 131 11.98 11.80 -5.19
CA VAL A 131 11.05 11.09 -4.30
C VAL A 131 10.18 10.08 -5.06
N VAL A 132 9.66 10.47 -6.22
CA VAL A 132 8.85 9.60 -7.07
C VAL A 132 9.66 8.40 -7.56
N VAL A 133 10.85 8.64 -8.12
CA VAL A 133 11.69 7.55 -8.66
C VAL A 133 12.08 6.56 -7.56
N GLU A 134 12.44 7.03 -6.37
CA GLU A 134 12.80 6.18 -5.24
C GLU A 134 11.64 5.25 -4.84
N HIS A 135 10.44 5.80 -4.63
CA HIS A 135 9.29 5.00 -4.20
C HIS A 135 8.74 4.08 -5.32
N LEU A 136 8.75 4.54 -6.57
CA LEU A 136 8.37 3.69 -7.70
C LEU A 136 9.36 2.53 -7.91
N ALA A 137 10.66 2.77 -7.74
CA ALA A 137 11.66 1.71 -7.82
C ALA A 137 11.40 0.63 -6.77
N ILE A 138 11.10 1.01 -5.53
CA ILE A 138 10.72 0.06 -4.47
C ILE A 138 9.46 -0.73 -4.85
N ALA A 139 8.42 -0.05 -5.32
CA ALA A 139 7.17 -0.71 -5.72
C ALA A 139 7.40 -1.71 -6.86
N ILE A 140 8.20 -1.35 -7.87
CA ILE A 140 8.54 -2.24 -8.99
C ILE A 140 9.33 -3.45 -8.49
N VAL A 141 10.31 -3.26 -7.61
CA VAL A 141 11.08 -4.36 -7.03
C VAL A 141 10.16 -5.33 -6.27
N VAL A 142 9.24 -4.83 -5.48
CA VAL A 142 8.24 -5.66 -4.77
C VAL A 142 7.39 -6.44 -5.76
N ILE A 143 6.86 -5.80 -6.81
CA ILE A 143 6.06 -6.45 -7.85
C ILE A 143 6.87 -7.60 -8.52
N LEU A 144 8.11 -7.34 -8.90
CA LEU A 144 8.95 -8.33 -9.56
C LEU A 144 9.27 -9.52 -8.65
N ILE A 145 9.62 -9.26 -7.38
CA ILE A 145 9.91 -10.31 -6.41
C ILE A 145 8.67 -11.17 -6.15
N THR A 146 7.52 -10.53 -5.89
CA THR A 146 6.28 -11.26 -5.60
C THR A 146 5.77 -12.04 -6.81
N PHE A 147 5.93 -11.50 -8.03
CA PHE A 147 5.66 -12.24 -9.26
C PHE A 147 6.56 -13.50 -9.38
N ALA A 148 7.86 -13.34 -9.18
CA ALA A 148 8.82 -14.46 -9.26
C ALA A 148 8.52 -15.54 -8.23
N VAL A 149 8.25 -15.15 -6.97
CA VAL A 149 7.86 -16.08 -5.90
C VAL A 149 6.53 -16.77 -6.22
N GLY A 150 5.52 -16.01 -6.65
CA GLY A 150 4.21 -16.57 -7.02
C GLY A 150 4.32 -17.56 -8.18
N SER A 151 5.10 -17.22 -9.21
CA SER A 151 5.34 -18.10 -10.35
C SER A 151 6.10 -19.38 -9.94
N LEU A 152 7.05 -19.27 -9.03
CA LEU A 152 7.74 -20.45 -8.49
C LEU A 152 6.77 -21.36 -7.73
N LEU A 153 5.93 -20.79 -6.88
CA LEU A 153 4.94 -21.56 -6.10
C LEU A 153 3.92 -22.26 -7.01
N SER A 154 3.53 -21.66 -8.12
CA SER A 154 2.60 -22.29 -9.08
C SER A 154 3.15 -23.55 -9.75
N THR A 155 4.47 -23.79 -9.69
CA THR A 155 5.09 -25.02 -10.22
C THR A 155 5.08 -26.18 -9.24
N ILE A 156 4.75 -25.92 -7.97
CA ILE A 156 4.80 -26.90 -6.88
C ILE A 156 3.41 -27.45 -6.58
N THR A 157 2.37 -26.71 -6.96
CA THR A 157 0.95 -27.05 -6.78
C THR A 157 0.32 -27.52 -8.06
#